data_76e668df396d2422eee7fd0b096bc705
#
_entry.id   76e668df396d2422eee7fd0b096bc705
#
_cell.length_a   1.000
_cell.length_b   1.000
_cell.length_c   1.000
_cell.angle_alpha   90.00
_cell.angle_beta   90.00
_cell.angle_gamma   90.00
#
_symmetry.space_group_name_H-M   'P 1'
#
loop_
_entity.id
_entity.type
_entity.pdbx_description
1 polymer ?
#
loop_
_entity_poly.entity_id
_entity_poly.type
_entity_poly.pdbx_seq_one_letter_code
_entity_poly.pdbx_strand_id
1 'polypeptide(L)'
;MVCLSLTCEGMIKVKKGLNVPISGSPSDDLDLSKKVRSVALLGSDYNGMKPTLLVEEGDIVKLGQPLFEDKKNPGVLFTSPAGGKVEAINRGARRALQSVVIEISDDEESVDFNSFELDALNTENSNQIRRQLINSGLWTSFRTRPFSKIPSVDSKPSNIFITAIDTNPLSANVNYVLNKNKDYFKAGLKVIKTLTENNIFVCVDSESSIELE
;
A
#
# COMPACT_ATOMS: atom_id res chain seq x y z
N MET A 1 21.72 0.64 -2.59
CA MET A 1 20.55 1.11 -1.83
C MET A 1 20.98 2.23 -0.92
N VAL A 2 20.35 3.35 -1.00
CA VAL A 2 20.60 4.53 -0.17
C VAL A 2 19.31 4.83 0.59
N CYS A 3 19.39 5.07 1.88
CA CYS A 3 18.26 5.50 2.68
C CYS A 3 18.44 6.98 3.00
N LEU A 4 17.52 7.82 2.55
CA LEU A 4 17.52 9.26 2.77
C LEU A 4 16.58 9.58 3.94
N SER A 5 17.05 10.38 4.89
CA SER A 5 16.21 10.93 5.95
C SER A 5 15.63 12.26 5.48
N LEU A 6 14.33 12.47 5.65
CA LEU A 6 13.67 13.76 5.37
C LEU A 6 14.13 14.89 6.33
N THR A 7 14.90 14.56 7.36
CA THR A 7 15.52 15.51 8.29
C THR A 7 17.03 15.58 8.11
N CYS A 8 17.52 15.65 6.91
CA CYS A 8 18.87 16.04 6.48
C CYS A 8 20.12 15.61 7.29
N GLU A 9 20.07 14.69 8.21
CA GLU A 9 21.24 14.20 8.94
C GLU A 9 21.45 12.69 8.73
N GLY A 10 22.28 12.35 7.73
CA GLY A 10 22.86 11.03 7.62
C GLY A 10 22.34 10.14 6.49
N MET A 11 23.08 10.10 5.41
CA MET A 11 22.92 9.10 4.36
C MET A 11 23.51 7.77 4.82
N ILE A 12 22.68 6.73 4.96
CA ILE A 12 23.15 5.36 5.20
C ILE A 12 23.40 4.68 3.85
N LYS A 13 24.68 4.44 3.54
CA LYS A 13 25.07 3.76 2.28
C LYS A 13 25.30 2.28 2.53
N VAL A 14 24.50 1.43 1.89
CA VAL A 14 24.69 -0.02 1.90
C VAL A 14 25.74 -0.39 0.87
N LYS A 15 26.87 -0.96 1.33
CA LYS A 15 28.04 -1.27 0.48
C LYS A 15 28.09 -2.72 0.00
N LYS A 16 27.33 -3.62 0.61
CA LYS A 16 27.32 -5.05 0.28
C LYS A 16 25.91 -5.49 -0.11
N GLY A 17 25.83 -6.19 -1.22
CA GLY A 17 24.61 -6.81 -1.72
C GLY A 17 24.96 -8.04 -2.55
N LEU A 18 23.97 -8.84 -2.87
CA LEU A 18 24.07 -9.95 -3.80
C LEU A 18 23.36 -9.56 -5.10
N ASN A 19 24.12 -9.51 -6.19
CA ASN A 19 23.55 -9.34 -7.52
C ASN A 19 23.30 -10.72 -8.12
N VAL A 20 22.06 -10.97 -8.54
CA VAL A 20 21.70 -12.15 -9.33
C VAL A 20 21.82 -11.77 -10.80
N PRO A 21 22.80 -12.33 -11.55
CA PRO A 21 23.02 -11.97 -12.94
C PRO A 21 21.91 -12.61 -13.81
N ILE A 22 20.86 -11.84 -14.08
CA ILE A 22 19.80 -12.19 -15.02
C ILE A 22 19.94 -11.30 -16.24
N SER A 23 19.88 -11.87 -17.44
CA SER A 23 19.91 -11.13 -18.69
C SER A 23 18.54 -10.52 -19.00
N GLY A 24 18.55 -9.28 -19.49
CA GLY A 24 17.35 -8.52 -19.85
C GLY A 24 16.85 -7.60 -18.72
N SER A 25 16.01 -6.66 -19.10
CA SER A 25 15.31 -5.75 -18.21
C SER A 25 13.90 -5.51 -18.77
N PRO A 26 12.91 -5.21 -17.93
CA PRO A 26 11.61 -4.74 -18.41
C PRO A 26 11.78 -3.46 -19.22
N SER A 27 10.92 -3.27 -20.23
CA SER A 27 10.84 -1.97 -20.90
C SER A 27 10.12 -0.96 -20.00
N ASP A 28 10.39 0.32 -20.18
CA ASP A 28 9.67 1.41 -19.52
C ASP A 28 8.35 1.75 -20.24
N ASP A 29 7.92 0.90 -21.20
CA ASP A 29 6.67 1.07 -21.90
C ASP A 29 5.49 0.58 -21.06
N LEU A 30 4.46 1.39 -20.96
CA LEU A 30 3.22 1.07 -20.26
C LEU A 30 2.19 0.51 -21.25
N ASP A 31 1.91 -0.79 -21.18
CA ASP A 31 0.84 -1.41 -21.97
C ASP A 31 -0.53 -1.19 -21.32
N LEU A 32 -1.31 -0.29 -21.87
CA LEU A 32 -2.69 0.02 -21.48
C LEU A 32 -3.74 -0.68 -22.36
N SER A 33 -3.31 -1.55 -23.27
CA SER A 33 -4.21 -2.18 -24.26
C SER A 33 -5.14 -3.25 -23.66
N LYS A 34 -4.75 -3.81 -22.50
CA LYS A 34 -5.51 -4.90 -21.86
C LYS A 34 -6.47 -4.37 -20.81
N LYS A 35 -7.77 -4.63 -21.00
CA LYS A 35 -8.80 -4.35 -19.99
C LYS A 35 -8.78 -5.46 -18.93
N VAL A 36 -8.59 -5.08 -17.66
CA VAL A 36 -8.73 -5.98 -16.52
C VAL A 36 -10.22 -6.25 -16.29
N ARG A 37 -10.62 -7.51 -16.15
CA ARG A 37 -12.01 -7.92 -15.94
C ARG A 37 -12.33 -8.24 -14.50
N SER A 38 -11.34 -8.75 -13.75
CA SER A 38 -11.50 -9.08 -12.35
C SER A 38 -10.23 -8.79 -11.57
N VAL A 39 -10.40 -8.48 -10.29
CA VAL A 39 -9.33 -8.25 -9.33
C VAL A 39 -9.60 -9.06 -8.07
N ALA A 40 -8.57 -9.33 -7.27
CA ALA A 40 -8.76 -10.08 -6.05
C ALA A 40 -7.86 -9.60 -4.91
N LEU A 41 -8.39 -9.69 -3.68
CA LEU A 41 -7.58 -9.65 -2.47
C LEU A 41 -7.17 -11.07 -2.09
N LEU A 42 -5.87 -11.30 -1.94
CA LEU A 42 -5.31 -12.60 -1.57
C LEU A 42 -5.06 -12.66 -0.05
N GLY A 43 -5.61 -13.68 0.60
CA GLY A 43 -5.41 -13.88 2.04
C GLY A 43 -3.96 -14.14 2.43
N SER A 44 -3.15 -14.71 1.52
CA SER A 44 -1.72 -14.98 1.70
C SER A 44 -0.84 -13.73 1.83
N ASP A 45 -1.29 -12.59 1.29
CA ASP A 45 -0.52 -11.35 1.28
C ASP A 45 -0.48 -10.68 2.68
N TYR A 46 -1.34 -11.15 3.59
CA TYR A 46 -1.52 -10.55 4.91
C TYR A 46 -1.12 -11.52 6.02
N ASN A 47 0.13 -11.41 6.47
CA ASN A 47 0.72 -12.32 7.45
C ASN A 47 -0.05 -12.36 8.78
N GLY A 48 -0.59 -13.54 9.09
CA GLY A 48 -1.28 -13.82 10.36
C GLY A 48 -2.70 -13.27 10.46
N MET A 49 -3.24 -12.65 9.42
CA MET A 49 -4.61 -12.15 9.34
C MET A 49 -5.64 -13.27 9.53
N LYS A 50 -6.74 -12.96 10.21
CA LYS A 50 -7.91 -13.84 10.33
C LYS A 50 -9.16 -13.06 9.94
N PRO A 51 -9.73 -13.30 8.73
CA PRO A 51 -10.82 -12.48 8.22
C PRO A 51 -12.14 -12.75 8.91
N THR A 52 -12.87 -11.69 9.20
CA THR A 52 -14.31 -11.66 9.40
C THR A 52 -14.91 -11.01 8.16
N LEU A 53 -15.61 -11.80 7.32
CA LEU A 53 -16.21 -11.28 6.10
C LEU A 53 -17.37 -10.33 6.43
N LEU A 54 -17.47 -9.28 5.64
CA LEU A 54 -18.55 -8.27 5.68
C LEU A 54 -19.42 -8.33 4.42
N VAL A 55 -19.06 -9.20 3.47
CA VAL A 55 -19.75 -9.40 2.19
C VAL A 55 -19.93 -10.87 1.90
N GLU A 56 -20.87 -11.17 0.98
CA GLU A 56 -21.16 -12.52 0.49
C GLU A 56 -20.96 -12.57 -1.04
N GLU A 57 -20.88 -13.80 -1.58
CA GLU A 57 -20.83 -13.98 -3.03
C GLU A 57 -22.11 -13.46 -3.68
N GLY A 58 -21.97 -12.67 -4.72
CA GLY A 58 -23.09 -12.02 -5.41
C GLY A 58 -23.33 -10.56 -5.01
N ASP A 59 -22.77 -10.08 -3.91
CA ASP A 59 -22.93 -8.69 -3.47
C ASP A 59 -22.30 -7.72 -4.47
N ILE A 60 -22.96 -6.57 -4.64
CA ILE A 60 -22.41 -5.43 -5.38
C ILE A 60 -21.65 -4.56 -4.40
N VAL A 61 -20.40 -4.26 -4.72
CA VAL A 61 -19.50 -3.46 -3.89
C VAL A 61 -18.91 -2.30 -4.67
N LYS A 62 -18.62 -1.22 -3.95
CA LYS A 62 -17.96 -0.03 -4.51
C LYS A 62 -16.44 -0.15 -4.31
N LEU A 63 -15.65 0.51 -5.17
CA LEU A 63 -14.23 0.73 -4.93
C LEU A 63 -14.03 1.38 -3.54
N GLY A 64 -13.18 0.79 -2.71
CA GLY A 64 -12.93 1.27 -1.35
C GLY A 64 -13.93 0.78 -0.29
N GLN A 65 -14.98 0.04 -0.65
CA GLN A 65 -15.92 -0.54 0.32
C GLN A 65 -15.27 -1.67 1.10
N PRO A 66 -15.43 -1.75 2.45
CA PRO A 66 -14.90 -2.85 3.25
C PRO A 66 -15.45 -4.22 2.84
N LEU A 67 -14.56 -5.17 2.58
CA LEU A 67 -14.89 -6.57 2.25
C LEU A 67 -14.76 -7.49 3.47
N PHE A 68 -13.75 -7.25 4.29
CA PHE A 68 -13.53 -7.99 5.54
C PHE A 68 -12.68 -7.19 6.52
N GLU A 69 -12.71 -7.61 7.78
CA GLU A 69 -11.93 -7.07 8.89
C GLU A 69 -11.01 -8.15 9.47
N ASP A 70 -9.84 -7.76 10.01
CA ASP A 70 -8.98 -8.70 10.73
C ASP A 70 -9.46 -8.91 12.17
N LYS A 71 -10.02 -10.10 12.46
CA LYS A 71 -10.45 -10.48 13.80
C LYS A 71 -9.35 -10.40 14.86
N LYS A 72 -8.07 -10.56 14.46
CA LYS A 72 -6.93 -10.50 15.38
C LYS A 72 -6.38 -9.09 15.59
N ASN A 73 -6.75 -8.17 14.70
CA ASN A 73 -6.37 -6.78 14.74
C ASN A 73 -7.60 -5.91 14.47
N PRO A 74 -8.51 -5.80 15.47
CA PRO A 74 -9.80 -5.13 15.28
C PRO A 74 -9.65 -3.71 14.76
N GLY A 75 -10.55 -3.32 13.85
CA GLY A 75 -10.55 -2.03 13.19
C GLY A 75 -9.70 -1.97 11.91
N VAL A 76 -8.89 -2.99 11.60
CA VAL A 76 -8.17 -3.04 10.32
C VAL A 76 -9.11 -3.56 9.24
N LEU A 77 -9.45 -2.68 8.30
CA LEU A 77 -10.36 -2.96 7.19
C LEU A 77 -9.60 -3.28 5.91
N PHE A 78 -10.12 -4.25 5.17
CA PHE A 78 -9.65 -4.64 3.85
C PHE A 78 -10.73 -4.28 2.85
N THR A 79 -10.45 -3.33 1.96
CA THR A 79 -11.45 -2.72 1.08
C THR A 79 -11.34 -3.26 -0.34
N SER A 80 -12.44 -3.14 -1.09
CA SER A 80 -12.48 -3.56 -2.48
C SER A 80 -11.53 -2.74 -3.34
N PRO A 81 -10.68 -3.40 -4.15
CA PRO A 81 -9.76 -2.72 -5.07
C PRO A 81 -10.46 -2.24 -6.35
N ALA A 82 -11.74 -2.55 -6.55
CA ALA A 82 -12.57 -2.10 -7.67
C ALA A 82 -14.05 -2.09 -7.29
N GLY A 83 -14.86 -1.34 -8.03
CA GLY A 83 -16.31 -1.42 -7.96
C GLY A 83 -16.83 -2.54 -8.86
N GLY A 84 -17.78 -3.35 -8.35
CA GLY A 84 -18.31 -4.45 -9.11
C GLY A 84 -19.01 -5.49 -8.26
N LYS A 85 -19.02 -6.73 -8.73
CA LYS A 85 -19.70 -7.84 -8.07
C LYS A 85 -18.69 -8.78 -7.40
N VAL A 86 -18.95 -9.21 -6.18
CA VAL A 86 -18.21 -10.29 -5.53
C VAL A 86 -18.51 -11.59 -6.28
N GLU A 87 -17.56 -12.01 -7.13
CA GLU A 87 -17.70 -13.20 -7.97
C GLU A 87 -17.48 -14.48 -7.18
N ALA A 88 -16.45 -14.49 -6.31
CA ALA A 88 -16.11 -15.67 -5.52
C ALA A 88 -15.38 -15.32 -4.22
N ILE A 89 -15.63 -16.11 -3.18
CA ILE A 89 -14.90 -16.10 -1.91
C ILE A 89 -14.23 -17.46 -1.71
N ASN A 90 -13.00 -17.57 -2.18
CA ASN A 90 -12.27 -18.83 -2.17
C ASN A 90 -11.69 -19.13 -0.78
N ARG A 91 -11.89 -20.36 -0.34
CA ARG A 91 -11.37 -20.85 0.95
C ARG A 91 -10.58 -22.13 0.76
N GLY A 92 -9.45 -22.22 1.45
CA GLY A 92 -8.58 -23.37 1.47
C GLY A 92 -8.79 -24.26 2.69
N ALA A 93 -7.77 -25.05 3.00
CA ALA A 93 -7.74 -25.93 4.14
C ALA A 93 -8.07 -25.17 5.46
N ARG A 94 -8.82 -25.80 6.36
CA ARG A 94 -9.28 -25.20 7.62
C ARG A 94 -10.03 -23.88 7.44
N ARG A 95 -10.69 -23.68 6.29
CA ARG A 95 -11.44 -22.48 5.92
C ARG A 95 -10.59 -21.20 5.88
N ALA A 96 -9.27 -21.32 5.67
CA ALA A 96 -8.42 -20.16 5.46
C ALA A 96 -8.87 -19.40 4.21
N LEU A 97 -8.97 -18.07 4.29
CA LEU A 97 -9.28 -17.23 3.13
C LEU A 97 -8.13 -17.33 2.12
N GLN A 98 -8.44 -17.73 0.90
CA GLN A 98 -7.51 -17.71 -0.23
C GLN A 98 -7.64 -16.40 -1.00
N SER A 99 -8.85 -16.07 -1.42
CA SER A 99 -9.10 -14.82 -2.14
C SER A 99 -10.57 -14.38 -2.03
N VAL A 100 -10.77 -13.08 -2.18
CA VAL A 100 -12.07 -12.46 -2.51
C VAL A 100 -11.92 -11.87 -3.88
N VAL A 101 -12.68 -12.38 -4.86
CA VAL A 101 -12.62 -12.00 -6.26
C VAL A 101 -13.76 -11.04 -6.57
N ILE A 102 -13.44 -9.93 -7.23
CA ILE A 102 -14.39 -8.91 -7.67
C ILE A 102 -14.37 -8.88 -9.20
N GLU A 103 -15.52 -9.15 -9.82
CA GLU A 103 -15.76 -8.88 -11.24
C GLU A 103 -16.04 -7.39 -11.40
N ILE A 104 -15.19 -6.70 -12.17
CA ILE A 104 -15.26 -5.24 -12.32
C ILE A 104 -16.50 -4.86 -13.16
N SER A 105 -17.28 -3.91 -12.66
CA SER A 105 -18.42 -3.35 -13.39
C SER A 105 -17.96 -2.33 -14.42
N ASP A 106 -18.70 -2.21 -15.56
CA ASP A 106 -18.42 -1.14 -16.52
C ASP A 106 -18.76 0.26 -15.94
N ASP A 107 -19.75 0.33 -15.04
CA ASP A 107 -20.11 1.53 -14.29
C ASP A 107 -19.57 1.39 -12.85
N GLU A 108 -18.25 1.59 -12.70
CA GLU A 108 -17.57 1.44 -11.43
C GLU A 108 -17.92 2.59 -10.47
N GLU A 109 -18.56 2.26 -9.35
CA GLU A 109 -18.82 3.19 -8.27
C GLU A 109 -17.69 3.15 -7.22
N SER A 110 -17.40 4.30 -6.61
CA SER A 110 -16.43 4.44 -5.53
C SER A 110 -17.06 4.97 -4.24
N VAL A 111 -16.42 4.68 -3.12
CA VAL A 111 -16.72 5.32 -1.83
C VAL A 111 -16.07 6.69 -1.81
N ASP A 112 -16.82 7.71 -1.40
CA ASP A 112 -16.28 9.05 -1.22
C ASP A 112 -15.52 9.15 0.10
N PHE A 113 -14.30 9.72 0.04
CA PHE A 113 -13.48 10.02 1.19
C PHE A 113 -13.27 11.53 1.33
N ASN A 114 -13.04 11.98 2.56
CA ASN A 114 -12.73 13.39 2.81
C ASN A 114 -11.41 13.78 2.14
N SER A 115 -11.38 14.93 1.49
CA SER A 115 -10.15 15.54 1.00
C SER A 115 -9.53 16.42 2.08
N PHE A 116 -8.19 16.51 2.05
CA PHE A 116 -7.42 17.40 2.94
C PHE A 116 -6.54 18.29 2.08
N GLU A 117 -6.48 19.56 2.44
CA GLU A 117 -5.50 20.48 1.86
C GLU A 117 -4.10 20.10 2.35
N LEU A 118 -3.15 19.93 1.42
CA LEU A 118 -1.80 19.43 1.72
C LEU A 118 -1.03 20.36 2.67
N ASP A 119 -1.30 21.65 2.63
CA ASP A 119 -0.63 22.64 3.47
C ASP A 119 -1.27 22.75 4.88
N ALA A 120 -2.47 22.17 5.05
CA ALA A 120 -3.14 22.06 6.35
C ALA A 120 -2.79 20.76 7.08
N LEU A 121 -2.00 19.87 6.50
CA LEU A 121 -1.59 18.63 7.13
C LEU A 121 -0.59 18.89 8.26
N ASN A 122 -1.00 18.58 9.47
CA ASN A 122 -0.19 18.71 10.68
C ASN A 122 -0.48 17.55 11.65
N THR A 123 0.22 17.54 12.78
CA THR A 123 0.02 16.52 13.82
C THR A 123 -1.35 16.59 14.48
N GLU A 124 -2.03 17.72 14.45
CA GLU A 124 -3.38 17.88 15.02
C GLU A 124 -4.40 17.08 14.19
N ASN A 125 -4.21 16.98 12.90
CA ASN A 125 -5.05 16.21 11.98
C ASN A 125 -4.70 14.72 11.93
N SER A 126 -3.65 14.28 12.63
CA SER A 126 -3.14 12.90 12.60
C SER A 126 -4.24 11.84 12.84
N ASN A 127 -5.15 12.08 13.77
CA ASN A 127 -6.23 11.15 14.09
C ASN A 127 -7.25 11.05 12.95
N GLN A 128 -7.57 12.13 12.26
CA GLN A 128 -8.49 12.14 11.13
C GLN A 128 -7.86 11.44 9.92
N ILE A 129 -6.60 11.74 9.64
CA ILE A 129 -5.82 11.10 8.57
C ILE A 129 -5.71 9.60 8.83
N ARG A 130 -5.37 9.20 10.05
CA ARG A 130 -5.31 7.79 10.45
C ARG A 130 -6.63 7.07 10.20
N ARG A 131 -7.76 7.65 10.65
CA ARG A 131 -9.09 7.07 10.40
C ARG A 131 -9.38 6.92 8.92
N GLN A 132 -9.00 7.91 8.10
CA GLN A 132 -9.20 7.83 6.67
C GLN A 132 -8.34 6.75 6.01
N LEU A 133 -7.06 6.61 6.40
CA LEU A 133 -6.19 5.54 5.94
C LEU A 133 -6.74 4.15 6.30
N ILE A 134 -7.36 4.02 7.47
CA ILE A 134 -8.02 2.78 7.90
C ILE A 134 -9.27 2.52 7.06
N ASN A 135 -10.15 3.50 6.94
CA ASN A 135 -11.43 3.36 6.23
C ASN A 135 -11.25 3.11 4.74
N SER A 136 -10.21 3.71 4.14
CA SER A 136 -9.87 3.47 2.73
C SER A 136 -9.11 2.16 2.47
N GLY A 137 -8.76 1.41 3.52
CA GLY A 137 -7.97 0.17 3.40
C GLY A 137 -6.47 0.41 3.20
N LEU A 138 -6.01 1.65 3.00
CA LEU A 138 -4.59 1.97 2.80
C LEU A 138 -3.72 1.64 4.03
N TRP A 139 -4.32 1.55 5.23
CA TRP A 139 -3.63 1.10 6.43
C TRP A 139 -3.00 -0.28 6.27
N THR A 140 -3.59 -1.14 5.46
CA THR A 140 -3.08 -2.48 5.17
C THR A 140 -1.78 -2.50 4.37
N SER A 141 -1.32 -1.37 3.83
CA SER A 141 -0.01 -1.23 3.17
C SER A 141 1.16 -1.13 4.15
N PHE A 142 0.90 -0.76 5.40
CA PHE A 142 1.94 -0.71 6.42
C PHE A 142 2.32 -2.10 6.91
N ARG A 143 3.61 -2.27 7.21
CA ARG A 143 4.16 -3.50 7.79
C ARG A 143 5.07 -3.17 8.96
N THR A 144 4.84 -3.83 10.09
CA THR A 144 5.71 -3.73 11.27
C THR A 144 6.96 -4.58 11.10
N ARG A 145 8.05 -4.17 11.70
CA ARG A 145 9.26 -4.98 11.81
C ARG A 145 9.40 -5.48 13.26
N PRO A 146 9.90 -6.71 13.48
CA PRO A 146 10.46 -7.66 12.50
C PRO A 146 9.45 -8.61 11.86
N PHE A 147 8.19 -8.65 12.29
CA PHE A 147 7.25 -9.74 11.94
C PHE A 147 6.42 -9.50 10.67
N SER A 148 6.59 -8.36 10.01
CA SER A 148 5.86 -8.01 8.76
C SER A 148 4.33 -8.13 8.88
N LYS A 149 3.79 -7.76 10.04
CA LYS A 149 2.34 -7.71 10.27
C LYS A 149 1.81 -6.32 10.03
N ILE A 150 0.52 -6.22 9.72
CA ILE A 150 -0.18 -4.94 9.70
C ILE A 150 -0.19 -4.37 11.13
N PRO A 151 0.17 -3.09 11.33
CA PRO A 151 0.15 -2.47 12.65
C PRO A 151 -1.28 -2.37 13.20
N SER A 152 -1.43 -2.37 14.53
CA SER A 152 -2.73 -2.05 15.14
C SER A 152 -3.11 -0.60 14.81
N VAL A 153 -4.41 -0.33 14.80
CA VAL A 153 -4.95 0.99 14.43
C VAL A 153 -4.47 2.11 15.36
N ASP A 154 -4.11 1.78 16.60
CA ASP A 154 -3.63 2.72 17.62
C ASP A 154 -2.09 2.78 17.72
N SER A 155 -1.38 2.02 16.88
CA SER A 155 0.08 1.95 16.96
C SER A 155 0.73 3.30 16.62
N LYS A 156 1.77 3.65 17.39
CA LYS A 156 2.61 4.82 17.14
C LYS A 156 3.99 4.34 16.69
N PRO A 157 4.35 4.53 15.43
CA PRO A 157 5.66 4.11 14.94
C PRO A 157 6.76 5.01 15.48
N SER A 158 7.90 4.42 15.91
CA SER A 158 9.08 5.20 16.23
C SER A 158 9.70 5.84 14.99
N ASN A 159 9.75 5.10 13.89
CA ASN A 159 10.21 5.59 12.59
C ASN A 159 9.42 4.88 11.49
N ILE A 160 9.34 5.53 10.32
CA ILE A 160 8.70 4.95 9.13
C ILE A 160 9.75 4.83 8.04
N PHE A 161 9.84 3.65 7.43
CA PHE A 161 10.69 3.37 6.29
C PHE A 161 9.84 3.17 5.05
N ILE A 162 10.10 3.93 4.00
CA ILE A 162 9.41 3.85 2.72
C ILE A 162 10.36 3.22 1.72
N THR A 163 9.99 2.07 1.19
CA THR A 163 10.79 1.36 0.19
C THR A 163 10.40 1.88 -1.20
N ALA A 164 11.18 2.84 -1.70
CA ALA A 164 11.07 3.39 -3.06
C ALA A 164 12.12 2.75 -3.98
N ILE A 165 12.33 1.44 -3.81
CA ILE A 165 13.23 0.61 -4.60
C ILE A 165 12.65 -0.81 -4.64
N ASP A 166 12.77 -1.48 -5.77
CA ASP A 166 12.49 -2.90 -5.92
C ASP A 166 13.74 -3.61 -6.43
N THR A 167 14.24 -4.56 -5.66
CA THR A 167 15.42 -5.35 -5.98
C THR A 167 15.09 -6.77 -6.46
N ASN A 168 13.81 -7.07 -6.69
CA ASN A 168 13.43 -8.34 -7.27
C ASN A 168 13.90 -8.43 -8.73
N PRO A 169 14.33 -9.60 -9.18
CA PRO A 169 14.69 -9.79 -10.58
C PRO A 169 13.52 -9.41 -11.52
N LEU A 170 13.84 -8.67 -12.59
CA LEU A 170 12.88 -8.22 -13.60
C LEU A 170 11.73 -7.36 -13.06
N SER A 171 11.91 -6.70 -11.92
CA SER A 171 10.95 -5.72 -11.41
C SER A 171 10.87 -4.50 -12.31
N ALA A 172 9.71 -3.84 -12.30
CA ALA A 172 9.53 -2.57 -13.01
C ALA A 172 10.48 -1.48 -12.49
N ASN A 173 10.88 -0.57 -13.37
CA ASN A 173 11.72 0.57 -13.01
C ASN A 173 10.96 1.53 -12.08
N VAL A 174 11.31 1.52 -10.78
CA VAL A 174 10.66 2.34 -9.76
C VAL A 174 10.82 3.84 -10.05
N ASN A 175 11.98 4.28 -10.58
CA ASN A 175 12.19 5.66 -10.95
C ASN A 175 11.19 6.12 -12.03
N TYR A 176 10.90 5.25 -13.02
CA TYR A 176 9.90 5.55 -14.05
C TYR A 176 8.50 5.75 -13.45
N VAL A 177 8.08 4.86 -12.55
CA VAL A 177 6.78 4.94 -11.88
C VAL A 177 6.67 6.19 -11.01
N LEU A 178 7.69 6.48 -10.21
CA LEU A 178 7.69 7.62 -9.29
C LEU A 178 7.77 8.95 -10.01
N ASN A 179 8.54 9.05 -11.09
CA ASN A 179 8.64 10.29 -11.89
C ASN A 179 7.29 10.65 -12.54
N LYS A 180 6.52 9.65 -12.99
CA LYS A 180 5.16 9.88 -13.50
C LYS A 180 4.15 10.34 -12.44
N ASN A 181 4.41 10.00 -11.17
CA ASN A 181 3.51 10.26 -10.04
C ASN A 181 4.17 11.12 -8.95
N LYS A 182 5.11 11.99 -9.33
CA LYS A 182 5.95 12.75 -8.40
C LYS A 182 5.14 13.55 -7.38
N ASP A 183 4.09 14.23 -7.83
CA ASP A 183 3.26 15.06 -6.96
C ASP A 183 2.44 14.23 -5.97
N TYR A 184 1.88 13.11 -6.43
CA TYR A 184 1.18 12.16 -5.54
C TYR A 184 2.12 11.53 -4.52
N PHE A 185 3.35 11.22 -4.93
CA PHE A 185 4.36 10.68 -4.02
C PHE A 185 4.74 11.71 -2.93
N LYS A 186 5.01 12.96 -3.30
CA LYS A 186 5.28 14.05 -2.36
C LYS A 186 4.09 14.29 -1.41
N ALA A 187 2.87 14.28 -1.92
CA ALA A 187 1.66 14.39 -1.12
C ALA A 187 1.55 13.23 -0.11
N GLY A 188 1.80 12.00 -0.55
CA GLY A 188 1.83 10.81 0.30
C GLY A 188 2.85 10.89 1.42
N LEU A 189 4.05 11.44 1.15
CA LEU A 189 5.08 11.66 2.17
C LEU A 189 4.60 12.63 3.26
N LYS A 190 3.95 13.74 2.88
CA LYS A 190 3.34 14.69 3.83
C LYS A 190 2.28 13.99 4.70
N VAL A 191 1.41 13.19 4.10
CA VAL A 191 0.40 12.40 4.82
C VAL A 191 1.04 11.46 5.84
N ILE A 192 2.03 10.66 5.41
CA ILE A 192 2.71 9.69 6.28
C ILE A 192 3.47 10.39 7.41
N LYS A 193 4.01 11.59 7.17
CA LYS A 193 4.70 12.38 8.21
C LYS A 193 3.82 12.71 9.40
N THR A 194 2.52 12.86 9.21
CA THR A 194 1.58 13.12 10.30
C THR A 194 1.42 11.94 11.28
N LEU A 195 1.83 10.73 10.88
CA LEU A 195 1.69 9.51 11.69
C LEU A 195 2.82 9.30 12.70
N THR A 196 3.92 10.04 12.59
CA THR A 196 5.07 9.94 13.49
C THR A 196 5.68 11.32 13.79
N GLU A 197 6.11 11.51 15.02
CA GLU A 197 6.88 12.68 15.44
C GLU A 197 8.37 12.55 15.08
N ASN A 198 8.82 11.31 14.79
CA ASN A 198 10.20 10.98 14.48
C ASN A 198 10.47 10.98 12.96
N ASN A 199 11.52 10.28 12.55
CA ASN A 199 12.01 10.33 11.19
C ASN A 199 11.23 9.41 10.24
N ILE A 200 11.13 9.88 8.99
CA ILE A 200 10.76 9.07 7.84
C ILE A 200 12.02 8.87 6.99
N PHE A 201 12.27 7.62 6.63
CA PHE A 201 13.39 7.24 5.78
C PHE A 201 12.85 6.74 4.44
N VAL A 202 13.29 7.35 3.35
CA VAL A 202 12.96 6.89 2.00
C VAL A 202 14.17 6.14 1.46
N CYS A 203 13.98 4.85 1.17
CA CYS A 203 15.02 3.98 0.62
C CYS A 203 14.91 3.99 -0.90
N VAL A 204 15.93 4.52 -1.57
CA VAL A 204 16.00 4.64 -3.03
C VAL A 204 17.22 3.93 -3.58
N ASP A 205 17.27 3.73 -4.89
CA ASP A 205 18.49 3.32 -5.58
C ASP A 205 19.56 4.41 -5.51
N SER A 206 20.84 4.03 -5.55
CA SER A 206 21.97 4.97 -5.55
C SER A 206 22.00 5.88 -6.78
N GLU A 207 21.38 5.47 -7.87
CA GLU A 207 21.26 6.21 -9.13
C GLU A 207 19.89 6.90 -9.28
N SER A 208 19.08 6.90 -8.22
CA SER A 208 17.76 7.51 -8.27
C SER A 208 17.83 9.02 -8.45
N SER A 209 17.01 9.52 -9.36
CA SER A 209 16.84 10.95 -9.63
C SER A 209 15.68 11.59 -8.85
N ILE A 210 15.14 10.89 -7.84
CA ILE A 210 14.00 11.38 -7.04
C ILE A 210 14.48 12.50 -6.12
N GLU A 211 13.98 13.70 -6.36
CA GLU A 211 14.14 14.84 -5.47
C GLU A 211 13.06 14.80 -4.39
N LEU A 212 13.48 14.76 -3.12
CA LEU A 212 12.62 14.67 -1.93
C LEU A 212 12.50 16.01 -1.17
N GLU A 213 12.64 17.13 -1.89
CA GLU A 213 12.42 18.45 -1.30
C GLU A 213 10.94 18.73 -1.03
#